data_5ed517c1bcc9cd12d756b1569411fe7e
#
_entry.id   5ed517c1bcc9cd12d756b1569411fe7e
#
_cell.length_a   1.000
_cell.length_b   1.000
_cell.length_c   1.000
_cell.angle_alpha   90.00
_cell.angle_beta   90.00
_cell.angle_gamma   90.00
#
_symmetry.space_group_name_H-M   'P 1'
#
loop_
_entity.id
_entity.type
_entity.pdbx_description
1 polymer ?
#
loop_
_entity_poly.entity_id
_entity_poly.type
_entity_poly.pdbx_seq_one_letter_code
_entity_poly.pdbx_strand_id
1 'polypeptide(L)'
;MKFFRSKLWILLLVLALTASIGACGYRPEPEKTESGQTVFRLGFSETPSSLDPYTAETDAAAAAISLLYDTLFYADIETGRYINSVCQEYTVQPAAADGARLWTLTLRNDVYFHDGTALTARDVEFSLQSMKDFSLLYGYPGCELIDTTGISVTDDTHLSFLAWGDVAAVEECLSRVPIVPKSVWNTLPGMEYTTSGIPRDASQAKKSLAALVLTPETMTGSGLYIWDKYENGVLTLRRSEDYWNGTARAEIVELHFGCDDLAAALENNAIDAAWNLSRAAADELAEGRSTAYGTSGELLLVEFNQRTDDTSGGNALLLDKTVREAVTLCADRETLALTGFGGAMPAYGFSVPYGTEGSAAAVCSAESAAALLESAGYMDADGDGVRESPEGESLSFRILCSDSSTACVRAANLLKDMCAPAGIALEITVLSPDRALAAAEAGDFDLFLTASQSYYDAYLSLASFYWNDGNGAFWNGAASPGWNISGYANGEFDALYEELTFASSAGRDALEREMEDMVLTGCAALPIAFAAKNQACSGAWLGLRADHGAGLFFTPAILRQQLQGMTNGR
;
A
#
# COMPACT_ATOMS: atom_id res chain seq x y z
N MET A 1 -13.17 -34.58 61.55
CA MET A 1 -13.68 -34.03 60.26
C MET A 1 -13.05 -32.72 59.83
N LYS A 2 -12.46 -31.88 60.67
CA LYS A 2 -11.77 -30.64 60.24
C LYS A 2 -10.39 -30.85 59.59
N PHE A 3 -9.66 -31.91 59.92
CA PHE A 3 -8.34 -32.20 59.39
C PHE A 3 -8.33 -32.80 57.98
N PHE A 4 -9.43 -33.40 57.52
CA PHE A 4 -9.58 -33.94 56.16
C PHE A 4 -9.94 -32.86 55.13
N ARG A 5 -10.65 -31.80 55.55
CA ARG A 5 -10.99 -30.68 54.67
C ARG A 5 -9.79 -29.81 54.33
N SER A 6 -8.84 -29.62 55.24
CA SER A 6 -7.67 -28.77 54.98
C SER A 6 -6.68 -29.45 53.99
N LYS A 7 -6.54 -30.78 54.05
CA LYS A 7 -5.69 -31.52 53.09
C LYS A 7 -6.28 -31.57 51.67
N LEU A 8 -7.61 -31.58 51.56
CA LEU A 8 -8.28 -31.57 50.27
C LEU A 8 -8.13 -30.20 49.58
N TRP A 9 -8.16 -29.10 50.34
CA TRP A 9 -7.91 -27.75 49.79
C TRP A 9 -6.47 -27.51 49.37
N ILE A 10 -5.49 -28.09 50.13
CA ILE A 10 -4.08 -28.03 49.74
C ILE A 10 -3.84 -28.86 48.49
N LEU A 11 -4.47 -30.03 48.36
CA LEU A 11 -4.36 -30.86 47.15
C LEU A 11 -4.99 -30.17 45.92
N LEU A 12 -6.13 -29.49 46.07
CA LEU A 12 -6.77 -28.72 45.01
C LEU A 12 -5.94 -27.48 44.65
N LEU A 13 -5.28 -26.83 45.62
CA LEU A 13 -4.42 -25.69 45.34
C LEU A 13 -3.11 -26.14 44.63
N VAL A 14 -2.55 -27.29 45.00
CA VAL A 14 -1.39 -27.85 44.31
C VAL A 14 -1.76 -28.34 42.91
N LEU A 15 -2.96 -28.93 42.69
CA LEU A 15 -3.44 -29.27 41.35
C LEU A 15 -3.73 -28.02 40.51
N ALA A 16 -4.24 -26.95 41.12
CA ALA A 16 -4.44 -25.67 40.41
C ALA A 16 -3.11 -24.97 40.07
N LEU A 17 -2.10 -25.06 40.95
CA LEU A 17 -0.76 -24.54 40.66
C LEU A 17 -0.03 -25.38 39.60
N THR A 18 -0.21 -26.71 39.58
CA THR A 18 0.40 -27.57 38.56
C THR A 18 -0.34 -27.42 37.21
N ALA A 19 -1.64 -27.14 37.22
CA ALA A 19 -2.39 -26.78 35.98
C ALA A 19 -1.99 -25.40 35.43
N SER A 20 -1.64 -24.43 36.32
CA SER A 20 -1.16 -23.12 35.88
C SER A 20 0.33 -23.12 35.45
N ILE A 21 1.13 -24.11 35.88
CA ILE A 21 2.49 -24.30 35.37
C ILE A 21 2.50 -25.10 34.06
N GLY A 22 1.45 -25.91 33.79
CA GLY A 22 1.28 -26.62 32.53
C GLY A 22 0.71 -25.76 31.39
N ALA A 23 0.30 -24.53 31.70
CA ALA A 23 -0.17 -23.52 30.71
C ALA A 23 0.94 -22.55 30.25
N CYS A 24 2.21 -22.84 30.52
CA CYS A 24 3.28 -22.33 29.67
C CYS A 24 3.16 -23.10 28.36
N GLY A 25 2.40 -22.54 27.42
CA GLY A 25 2.13 -23.15 26.15
C GLY A 25 3.44 -23.61 25.51
N TYR A 26 3.49 -24.87 25.17
CA TYR A 26 4.57 -25.39 24.33
C TYR A 26 4.60 -24.52 23.06
N ARG A 27 5.62 -23.71 22.92
CA ARG A 27 5.87 -22.98 21.68
C ARG A 27 6.71 -23.90 20.81
N PRO A 28 6.27 -24.21 19.61
CA PRO A 28 7.07 -25.00 18.68
C PRO A 28 8.41 -24.30 18.44
N GLU A 29 9.48 -25.04 18.32
CA GLU A 29 10.75 -24.50 17.85
C GLU A 29 10.69 -24.30 16.34
N PRO A 30 11.42 -23.31 15.78
CA PRO A 30 11.60 -23.19 14.34
C PRO A 30 12.13 -24.48 13.73
N GLU A 31 11.66 -24.81 12.54
CA GLU A 31 12.19 -25.94 11.80
C GLU A 31 13.67 -25.74 11.48
N LYS A 32 14.40 -26.84 11.43
CA LYS A 32 15.82 -26.85 11.10
C LYS A 32 16.08 -27.87 10.01
N THR A 33 17.02 -27.53 9.14
CA THR A 33 17.57 -28.49 8.18
C THR A 33 18.31 -29.64 8.91
N GLU A 34 18.63 -30.68 8.17
CA GLU A 34 19.51 -31.77 8.70
C GLU A 34 20.86 -31.25 9.21
N SER A 35 21.37 -30.14 8.64
CA SER A 35 22.58 -29.44 9.08
C SER A 35 22.37 -28.54 10.30
N GLY A 36 21.11 -28.38 10.78
CA GLY A 36 20.77 -27.59 11.97
C GLY A 36 20.46 -26.11 11.68
N GLN A 37 20.41 -25.67 10.42
CA GLN A 37 20.08 -24.31 10.04
C GLN A 37 18.58 -24.03 10.24
N THR A 38 18.26 -22.84 10.72
CA THR A 38 16.86 -22.40 10.92
C THR A 38 16.19 -22.07 9.58
N VAL A 39 14.98 -22.61 9.39
CA VAL A 39 14.16 -22.39 8.20
C VAL A 39 12.93 -21.56 8.55
N PHE A 40 12.60 -20.57 7.72
CA PHE A 40 11.35 -19.83 7.77
C PHE A 40 10.60 -20.03 6.45
N ARG A 41 9.40 -20.60 6.52
CA ARG A 41 8.56 -20.94 5.37
C ARG A 41 7.40 -19.95 5.27
N LEU A 42 7.35 -19.20 4.18
CA LEU A 42 6.31 -18.20 3.91
C LEU A 42 5.43 -18.66 2.75
N GLY A 43 4.12 -18.78 2.99
CA GLY A 43 3.14 -19.24 2.02
C GLY A 43 2.42 -18.09 1.32
N PHE A 44 2.22 -18.25 0.00
CA PHE A 44 1.41 -17.40 -0.87
C PHE A 44 0.38 -18.24 -1.61
N SER A 45 -0.84 -17.72 -1.75
CA SER A 45 -1.89 -18.39 -2.54
C SER A 45 -1.65 -18.31 -4.05
N GLU A 46 -0.95 -17.29 -4.51
CA GLU A 46 -0.63 -17.07 -5.91
C GLU A 46 0.66 -17.77 -6.33
N THR A 47 0.74 -18.10 -7.62
CA THR A 47 1.96 -18.60 -8.26
C THR A 47 2.46 -17.51 -9.21
N PRO A 48 3.65 -16.93 -8.99
CA PRO A 48 4.17 -15.89 -9.86
C PRO A 48 4.45 -16.43 -11.27
N SER A 49 4.10 -15.64 -12.27
CA SER A 49 4.40 -15.93 -13.67
C SER A 49 5.89 -15.76 -13.97
N SER A 50 6.55 -14.87 -13.25
CA SER A 50 7.99 -14.62 -13.31
C SER A 50 8.53 -14.23 -11.93
N LEU A 51 9.81 -14.52 -11.71
CA LEU A 51 10.58 -14.12 -10.52
C LEU A 51 11.73 -13.18 -10.88
N ASP A 52 11.86 -12.75 -12.14
CA ASP A 52 12.86 -11.76 -12.52
C ASP A 52 12.42 -10.34 -12.13
N PRO A 53 13.36 -9.42 -11.80
CA PRO A 53 13.05 -8.09 -11.28
C PRO A 53 12.35 -7.18 -12.29
N TYR A 54 12.30 -7.53 -13.57
CA TYR A 54 11.73 -6.68 -14.62
C TYR A 54 10.31 -7.07 -15.03
N THR A 55 9.89 -8.32 -14.80
CA THR A 55 8.57 -8.82 -15.22
C THR A 55 7.75 -9.37 -14.06
N ALA A 56 8.16 -9.13 -12.82
CA ALA A 56 7.40 -9.50 -11.63
C ALA A 56 6.14 -8.66 -11.50
N GLU A 57 4.98 -9.33 -11.40
CA GLU A 57 3.67 -8.69 -11.36
C GLU A 57 2.82 -9.10 -10.14
N THR A 58 3.38 -9.90 -9.23
CA THR A 58 2.63 -10.43 -8.07
C THR A 58 3.32 -10.11 -6.74
N ASP A 59 2.56 -10.07 -5.65
CA ASP A 59 3.09 -9.90 -4.29
C ASP A 59 4.15 -10.96 -3.96
N ALA A 60 3.91 -12.19 -4.38
CA ALA A 60 4.82 -13.31 -4.18
C ALA A 60 6.16 -13.12 -4.91
N ALA A 61 6.12 -12.63 -6.15
CA ALA A 61 7.32 -12.31 -6.92
C ALA A 61 8.06 -11.11 -6.32
N ALA A 62 7.33 -10.05 -5.97
CA ALA A 62 7.88 -8.88 -5.33
C ALA A 62 8.56 -9.22 -3.99
N ALA A 63 7.98 -10.11 -3.19
CA ALA A 63 8.61 -10.63 -1.98
C ALA A 63 9.97 -11.29 -2.27
N ALA A 64 10.04 -12.16 -3.28
CA ALA A 64 11.30 -12.80 -3.67
C ALA A 64 12.35 -11.78 -4.10
N ILE A 65 11.97 -10.82 -4.95
CA ILE A 65 12.87 -9.78 -5.48
C ILE A 65 13.41 -8.90 -4.36
N SER A 66 12.58 -8.51 -3.41
CA SER A 66 13.02 -7.67 -2.29
C SER A 66 14.03 -8.33 -1.36
N LEU A 67 13.98 -9.66 -1.27
CA LEU A 67 14.95 -10.42 -0.48
C LEU A 67 16.29 -10.57 -1.21
N LEU A 68 16.27 -10.53 -2.55
CA LEU A 68 17.43 -10.73 -3.42
C LEU A 68 18.15 -9.42 -3.76
N TYR A 69 17.42 -8.31 -3.90
CA TYR A 69 17.96 -7.03 -4.38
C TYR A 69 17.69 -5.90 -3.40
N ASP A 70 18.65 -5.02 -3.25
CA ASP A 70 18.45 -3.75 -2.58
C ASP A 70 17.91 -2.68 -3.54
N THR A 71 17.38 -1.62 -2.94
CA THR A 71 16.89 -0.41 -3.60
C THR A 71 17.62 0.81 -3.05
N LEU A 72 17.47 1.97 -3.66
CA LEU A 72 18.10 3.21 -3.16
C LEU A 72 17.52 3.67 -1.82
N PHE A 73 16.22 3.50 -1.66
CA PHE A 73 15.48 3.79 -0.43
C PHE A 73 14.62 2.58 -0.07
N TYR A 74 14.06 2.54 1.12
CA TYR A 74 13.01 1.61 1.48
C TYR A 74 12.00 2.27 2.43
N ALA A 75 10.76 1.78 2.42
CA ALA A 75 9.74 2.25 3.35
C ALA A 75 10.01 1.69 4.74
N ASP A 76 10.10 2.55 5.75
CA ASP A 76 10.23 2.15 7.14
C ASP A 76 8.89 1.67 7.69
N ILE A 77 8.86 0.46 8.24
CA ILE A 77 7.63 -0.18 8.74
C ILE A 77 7.01 0.53 9.95
N GLU A 78 7.78 1.34 10.67
CA GLU A 78 7.30 2.02 11.88
C GLU A 78 6.72 3.39 11.57
N THR A 79 7.32 4.07 10.60
CA THR A 79 6.97 5.45 10.27
C THR A 79 6.27 5.59 8.92
N GLY A 80 6.35 4.58 8.05
CA GLY A 80 5.86 4.64 6.69
C GLY A 80 6.66 5.56 5.76
N ARG A 81 7.76 6.10 6.22
CA ARG A 81 8.58 7.04 5.45
C ARG A 81 9.65 6.32 4.66
N TYR A 82 10.08 6.95 3.58
CA TYR A 82 11.22 6.48 2.83
C TYR A 82 12.50 6.84 3.56
N ILE A 83 13.31 5.83 3.86
CA ILE A 83 14.61 5.99 4.49
C ILE A 83 15.71 5.46 3.59
N ASN A 84 16.92 5.97 3.79
CA ASN A 84 18.08 5.62 2.98
C ASN A 84 18.43 4.13 3.09
N SER A 85 18.68 3.49 1.94
CA SER A 85 19.16 2.12 1.81
C SER A 85 20.57 2.13 1.18
N VAL A 86 20.69 1.76 -0.09
CA VAL A 86 21.97 1.87 -0.82
C VAL A 86 22.40 3.34 -0.98
N CYS A 87 21.46 4.25 -1.10
CA CYS A 87 21.73 5.68 -0.97
C CYS A 87 22.10 6.00 0.49
N GLN A 88 23.28 6.57 0.71
CA GLN A 88 23.72 7.01 2.03
C GLN A 88 23.24 8.42 2.34
N GLU A 89 23.35 9.31 1.36
CA GLU A 89 22.95 10.72 1.46
C GLU A 89 22.44 11.20 0.10
N TYR A 90 21.52 12.14 0.13
CA TYR A 90 21.07 12.81 -1.08
C TYR A 90 20.75 14.28 -0.83
N THR A 91 20.78 15.07 -1.89
CA THR A 91 20.29 16.45 -1.89
C THR A 91 19.40 16.69 -3.09
N VAL A 92 18.37 17.52 -2.90
CA VAL A 92 17.45 17.95 -3.94
C VAL A 92 17.50 19.46 -4.03
N GLN A 93 17.80 19.99 -5.21
CA GLN A 93 17.93 21.42 -5.44
C GLN A 93 17.07 21.83 -6.65
N PRO A 94 16.45 23.02 -6.64
CA PRO A 94 15.78 23.54 -7.83
C PRO A 94 16.76 23.61 -9.01
N ALA A 95 16.37 23.11 -10.17
CA ALA A 95 17.13 23.25 -11.39
C ALA A 95 16.65 24.47 -12.20
N ALA A 96 17.46 24.97 -13.13
CA ALA A 96 17.23 26.24 -13.82
C ALA A 96 16.05 26.24 -14.82
N ALA A 97 15.38 25.12 -15.07
CA ALA A 97 14.33 25.02 -16.08
C ALA A 97 13.11 24.23 -15.57
N ASP A 98 11.93 24.79 -15.84
CA ASP A 98 10.62 24.11 -15.90
C ASP A 98 10.23 23.23 -14.68
N GLY A 99 10.52 23.67 -13.46
CA GLY A 99 10.15 22.93 -12.24
C GLY A 99 10.98 21.66 -11.99
N ALA A 100 12.04 21.43 -12.79
CA ALA A 100 12.94 20.30 -12.58
C ALA A 100 13.75 20.48 -11.29
N ARG A 101 14.06 19.38 -10.65
CA ARG A 101 14.94 19.29 -9.46
C ARG A 101 16.16 18.47 -9.77
N LEU A 102 17.33 18.97 -9.38
CA LEU A 102 18.57 18.22 -9.44
C LEU A 102 18.69 17.35 -8.18
N TRP A 103 18.66 16.05 -8.37
CA TRP A 103 18.99 15.07 -7.36
C TRP A 103 20.45 14.71 -7.43
N THR A 104 21.14 14.76 -6.30
CA THR A 104 22.53 14.33 -6.18
C THR A 104 22.59 13.30 -5.07
N LEU A 105 23.04 12.10 -5.40
CA LEU A 105 23.07 10.95 -4.50
C LEU A 105 24.51 10.55 -4.23
N THR A 106 24.78 10.23 -2.96
CA THR A 106 25.99 9.55 -2.52
C THR A 106 25.60 8.14 -2.08
N LEU A 107 26.16 7.12 -2.72
CA LEU A 107 25.92 5.73 -2.39
C LEU A 107 26.85 5.26 -1.26
N ARG A 108 26.43 4.23 -0.55
CA ARG A 108 27.28 3.45 0.34
C ARG A 108 28.40 2.81 -0.46
N ASN A 109 29.54 2.63 0.17
CA ASN A 109 30.71 1.97 -0.43
C ASN A 109 30.98 0.57 0.15
N ASP A 110 30.08 0.07 0.99
CA ASP A 110 30.16 -1.22 1.69
C ASP A 110 29.05 -2.19 1.24
N VAL A 111 28.39 -1.91 0.11
CA VAL A 111 27.37 -2.81 -0.48
C VAL A 111 28.01 -3.64 -1.59
N TYR A 112 27.81 -4.95 -1.53
CA TYR A 112 28.33 -5.91 -2.50
C TYR A 112 27.20 -6.79 -3.03
N PHE A 113 27.31 -7.15 -4.31
CA PHE A 113 26.49 -8.21 -4.86
C PHE A 113 26.89 -9.57 -4.30
N HIS A 114 26.00 -10.54 -4.41
CA HIS A 114 26.22 -11.90 -3.87
C HIS A 114 27.39 -12.64 -4.50
N ASP A 115 27.87 -12.19 -5.65
CA ASP A 115 29.09 -12.71 -6.30
C ASP A 115 30.39 -12.04 -5.76
N GLY A 116 30.26 -11.11 -4.81
CA GLY A 116 31.36 -10.37 -4.20
C GLY A 116 31.81 -9.14 -4.98
N THR A 117 31.17 -8.78 -6.08
CA THR A 117 31.45 -7.53 -6.78
C THR A 117 30.79 -6.33 -6.07
N ALA A 118 31.45 -5.17 -6.06
CA ALA A 118 30.91 -3.97 -5.43
C ALA A 118 29.73 -3.42 -6.24
N LEU A 119 28.67 -2.99 -5.53
CA LEU A 119 27.57 -2.24 -6.13
C LEU A 119 28.04 -0.79 -6.36
N THR A 120 27.85 -0.28 -7.57
CA THR A 120 28.31 1.04 -7.99
C THR A 120 27.20 1.93 -8.55
N ALA A 121 27.47 3.22 -8.68
CA ALA A 121 26.59 4.17 -9.35
C ALA A 121 26.28 3.80 -10.81
N ARG A 122 27.12 2.98 -11.46
CA ARG A 122 26.86 2.46 -12.79
C ARG A 122 25.80 1.37 -12.81
N ASP A 123 25.65 0.61 -11.74
CA ASP A 123 24.59 -0.38 -11.60
C ASP A 123 23.24 0.32 -11.34
N VAL A 124 23.25 1.38 -10.56
CA VAL A 124 22.08 2.25 -10.34
C VAL A 124 21.63 2.91 -11.65
N GLU A 125 22.54 3.52 -12.40
CA GLU A 125 22.25 4.11 -13.70
C GLU A 125 21.62 3.07 -14.65
N PHE A 126 22.22 1.89 -14.74
CA PHE A 126 21.73 0.80 -15.57
C PHE A 126 20.33 0.35 -15.16
N SER A 127 20.07 0.19 -13.85
CA SER A 127 18.79 -0.25 -13.31
C SER A 127 17.67 0.74 -13.63
N LEU A 128 17.89 2.03 -13.35
CA LEU A 128 16.92 3.10 -13.63
C LEU A 128 16.60 3.22 -15.11
N GLN A 129 17.62 3.19 -15.98
CA GLN A 129 17.43 3.24 -17.42
C GLN A 129 16.70 2.03 -17.95
N SER A 130 17.06 0.83 -17.48
CA SER A 130 16.44 -0.41 -17.94
C SER A 130 14.96 -0.47 -17.57
N MET A 131 14.60 -0.07 -16.36
CA MET A 131 13.21 -0.03 -15.94
C MET A 131 12.37 0.91 -16.81
N LYS A 132 12.89 2.08 -17.16
CA LYS A 132 12.19 3.06 -18.01
C LYS A 132 12.15 2.66 -19.49
N ASP A 133 13.30 2.27 -20.07
CA ASP A 133 13.43 1.98 -21.49
C ASP A 133 12.51 0.83 -21.95
N PHE A 134 12.30 -0.15 -21.08
CA PHE A 134 11.50 -1.32 -21.44
C PHE A 134 10.02 -1.17 -21.10
N SER A 135 9.60 -0.04 -20.54
CA SER A 135 8.24 0.15 -20.00
C SER A 135 7.82 -1.04 -19.13
N LEU A 136 8.80 -1.64 -18.42
CA LEU A 136 8.61 -2.79 -17.55
C LEU A 136 8.07 -2.37 -16.19
N LEU A 137 7.74 -1.10 -16.05
CA LEU A 137 7.37 -0.42 -14.82
C LEU A 137 5.89 -0.54 -14.49
N TYR A 138 5.27 -1.64 -14.83
CA TYR A 138 3.94 -1.90 -14.30
C TYR A 138 4.01 -1.89 -12.77
N GLY A 139 3.50 -0.82 -12.17
CA GLY A 139 3.46 -0.64 -10.73
C GLY A 139 4.64 0.10 -10.09
N TYR A 140 5.47 0.82 -10.85
CA TYR A 140 6.47 1.75 -10.29
C TYR A 140 6.06 3.21 -10.54
N PRO A 141 5.09 3.76 -9.82
CA PRO A 141 4.70 5.16 -9.98
C PRO A 141 5.88 6.07 -9.70
N GLY A 142 5.91 7.21 -10.37
CA GLY A 142 6.96 8.22 -10.19
C GLY A 142 8.21 7.98 -11.02
N CYS A 143 8.41 6.83 -11.65
CA CYS A 143 9.60 6.59 -12.48
C CYS A 143 9.60 7.40 -13.79
N GLU A 144 8.44 7.78 -14.29
CA GLU A 144 8.29 8.72 -15.40
C GLU A 144 8.83 10.12 -15.08
N LEU A 145 8.87 10.46 -13.79
CA LEU A 145 9.39 11.75 -13.31
C LEU A 145 10.91 11.88 -13.42
N ILE A 146 11.63 10.77 -13.57
CA ILE A 146 13.10 10.75 -13.59
C ILE A 146 13.63 10.85 -15.02
N ASP A 147 14.54 11.81 -15.28
CA ASP A 147 15.32 11.82 -16.52
C ASP A 147 16.43 10.78 -16.46
N THR A 148 16.11 9.58 -16.89
CA THR A 148 17.08 8.47 -16.93
C THR A 148 18.12 8.61 -18.03
N THR A 149 17.91 9.49 -19.02
CA THR A 149 18.86 9.74 -20.10
C THR A 149 19.95 10.75 -19.69
N GLY A 150 19.63 11.60 -18.73
CA GLY A 150 20.52 12.62 -18.18
C GLY A 150 21.24 12.21 -16.88
N ILE A 151 21.25 10.94 -16.52
CA ILE A 151 21.99 10.48 -15.34
C ILE A 151 23.47 10.72 -15.53
N SER A 152 24.09 11.45 -14.61
CA SER A 152 25.53 11.75 -14.59
C SER A 152 26.18 10.97 -13.46
N VAL A 153 27.05 10.03 -13.80
CA VAL A 153 27.86 9.27 -12.83
C VAL A 153 29.25 9.88 -12.77
N THR A 154 29.60 10.41 -11.61
CA THR A 154 30.89 11.09 -11.37
C THR A 154 31.98 10.08 -11.01
N ASP A 155 31.64 9.12 -10.14
CA ASP A 155 32.52 8.03 -9.70
C ASP A 155 31.67 6.83 -9.26
N ASP A 156 32.27 5.83 -8.63
CA ASP A 156 31.57 4.60 -8.24
C ASP A 156 30.47 4.80 -7.19
N THR A 157 30.47 5.92 -6.48
CA THR A 157 29.52 6.21 -5.39
C THR A 157 28.68 7.47 -5.60
N HIS A 158 28.96 8.26 -6.63
CA HIS A 158 28.26 9.53 -6.83
C HIS A 158 27.57 9.60 -8.19
N LEU A 159 26.28 9.93 -8.15
CA LEU A 159 25.48 10.16 -9.35
C LEU A 159 24.50 11.32 -9.13
N SER A 160 24.07 11.90 -10.24
CA SER A 160 23.02 12.92 -10.24
C SER A 160 22.09 12.77 -11.44
N PHE A 161 20.85 13.23 -11.29
CA PHE A 161 19.85 13.25 -12.36
C PHE A 161 18.84 14.36 -12.12
N LEU A 162 18.10 14.71 -13.16
CA LEU A 162 16.95 15.59 -13.05
C LEU A 162 15.69 14.76 -12.83
N ALA A 163 14.80 15.28 -11.99
CA ALA A 163 13.45 14.76 -11.84
C ALA A 163 12.45 15.89 -11.74
N TRP A 164 11.23 15.65 -12.19
CA TRP A 164 10.09 16.56 -12.09
C TRP A 164 9.10 16.03 -11.07
N GLY A 165 8.20 16.91 -10.63
CA GLY A 165 7.18 16.52 -9.66
C GLY A 165 7.71 16.47 -8.24
N ASP A 166 7.07 15.69 -7.42
CA ASP A 166 7.24 15.62 -6.00
C ASP A 166 8.47 14.83 -5.56
N VAL A 167 9.09 15.28 -4.49
CA VAL A 167 10.22 14.57 -3.88
C VAL A 167 9.81 13.19 -3.41
N ALA A 168 8.64 13.05 -2.77
CA ALA A 168 8.18 11.76 -2.27
C ALA A 168 7.84 10.77 -3.38
N ALA A 169 7.24 11.21 -4.49
CA ALA A 169 6.98 10.33 -5.61
C ALA A 169 8.28 9.78 -6.22
N VAL A 170 9.34 10.59 -6.24
CA VAL A 170 10.66 10.14 -6.67
C VAL A 170 11.29 9.19 -5.65
N GLU A 171 11.22 9.50 -4.34
CA GLU A 171 11.68 8.61 -3.26
C GLU A 171 10.95 7.26 -3.33
N GLU A 172 9.64 7.27 -3.55
CA GLU A 172 8.84 6.07 -3.73
C GLU A 172 9.31 5.24 -4.93
N CYS A 173 9.47 5.85 -6.10
CA CYS A 173 10.03 5.17 -7.26
C CYS A 173 11.39 4.53 -6.93
N LEU A 174 12.30 5.31 -6.33
CA LEU A 174 13.64 4.83 -5.98
C LEU A 174 13.65 3.77 -4.88
N SER A 175 12.57 3.67 -4.08
CA SER A 175 12.38 2.59 -3.10
C SER A 175 11.91 1.28 -3.70
N ARG A 176 11.41 1.31 -4.92
CA ARG A 176 10.83 0.15 -5.61
C ARG A 176 11.73 -0.43 -6.69
N VAL A 177 12.62 0.37 -7.27
CA VAL A 177 13.50 -0.09 -8.35
C VAL A 177 14.64 -0.94 -7.78
N PRO A 178 14.65 -2.26 -8.04
CA PRO A 178 15.74 -3.13 -7.61
C PRO A 178 17.03 -2.77 -8.35
N ILE A 179 18.14 -2.66 -7.62
CA ILE A 179 19.44 -2.41 -8.21
C ILE A 179 20.03 -3.75 -8.63
N VAL A 180 20.19 -3.93 -9.93
CA VAL A 180 20.70 -5.16 -10.52
C VAL A 180 22.15 -4.99 -10.98
N PRO A 181 22.99 -6.04 -10.93
CA PRO A 181 24.36 -5.95 -11.41
C PRO A 181 24.39 -5.78 -12.94
N LYS A 182 24.87 -4.64 -13.40
CA LYS A 182 25.04 -4.35 -14.83
C LYS A 182 25.87 -5.44 -15.54
N SER A 183 26.87 -5.99 -14.86
CA SER A 183 27.74 -7.05 -15.39
C SER A 183 26.97 -8.30 -15.82
N VAL A 184 25.86 -8.61 -15.17
CA VAL A 184 25.00 -9.76 -15.49
C VAL A 184 23.95 -9.37 -16.53
N TRP A 185 23.12 -8.38 -16.23
CA TRP A 185 21.92 -8.06 -17.00
C TRP A 185 22.22 -7.41 -18.35
N ASN A 186 23.31 -6.63 -18.46
CA ASN A 186 23.76 -6.04 -19.72
C ASN A 186 24.20 -7.06 -20.78
N THR A 187 24.38 -8.32 -20.39
CA THR A 187 24.74 -9.39 -21.32
C THR A 187 23.55 -10.01 -22.05
N LEU A 188 22.33 -9.72 -21.58
CA LEU A 188 21.11 -10.24 -22.19
C LEU A 188 20.78 -9.46 -23.47
N PRO A 189 20.45 -10.14 -24.60
CA PRO A 189 20.08 -9.47 -25.82
C PRO A 189 18.90 -8.51 -25.65
N GLY A 190 19.05 -7.27 -26.09
CA GLY A 190 18.08 -6.20 -25.94
C GLY A 190 18.20 -5.41 -24.63
N MET A 191 19.02 -5.89 -23.68
CA MET A 191 19.30 -5.22 -22.43
C MET A 191 20.63 -4.44 -22.46
N GLU A 192 21.37 -4.52 -23.55
CA GLU A 192 22.70 -3.89 -23.67
C GLU A 192 22.61 -2.38 -23.46
N TYR A 193 23.45 -1.90 -22.57
CA TYR A 193 23.58 -0.47 -22.30
C TYR A 193 24.11 0.29 -23.51
N THR A 194 23.38 1.32 -23.93
CA THR A 194 23.81 2.20 -25.04
C THR A 194 24.11 3.60 -24.50
N THR A 195 25.34 4.06 -24.69
CA THR A 195 25.76 5.44 -24.34
C THR A 195 25.25 6.51 -25.31
N SER A 196 24.57 6.10 -26.39
CA SER A 196 24.20 6.97 -27.51
C SER A 196 22.77 7.53 -27.46
N GLY A 197 22.04 7.33 -26.38
CA GLY A 197 20.64 7.76 -26.26
C GLY A 197 19.67 7.03 -27.22
N ILE A 198 20.13 5.95 -27.85
CA ILE A 198 19.27 5.10 -28.68
C ILE A 198 18.44 4.23 -27.74
N PRO A 199 17.09 4.25 -27.84
CA PRO A 199 16.26 3.35 -27.07
C PRO A 199 16.65 1.89 -27.30
N ARG A 200 16.70 1.11 -26.23
CA ARG A 200 16.96 -0.33 -26.31
C ARG A 200 15.80 -1.03 -27.02
N ASP A 201 16.05 -2.20 -27.58
CA ASP A 201 15.00 -3.01 -28.21
C ASP A 201 14.13 -3.70 -27.15
N ALA A 202 13.08 -3.01 -26.68
CA ALA A 202 12.14 -3.54 -25.68
C ALA A 202 11.51 -4.88 -26.09
N SER A 203 11.26 -5.11 -27.39
CA SER A 203 10.71 -6.37 -27.87
C SER A 203 11.71 -7.52 -27.74
N GLN A 204 12.99 -7.26 -28.02
CA GLN A 204 14.05 -8.24 -27.83
C GLN A 204 14.33 -8.49 -26.35
N ALA A 205 14.35 -7.44 -25.53
CA ALA A 205 14.51 -7.57 -24.09
C ALA A 205 13.42 -8.46 -23.47
N LYS A 206 12.15 -8.21 -23.79
CA LYS A 206 11.02 -9.05 -23.32
C LYS A 206 11.19 -10.53 -23.72
N LYS A 207 11.67 -10.82 -24.92
CA LYS A 207 11.95 -12.20 -25.35
C LYS A 207 13.09 -12.83 -24.56
N SER A 208 14.14 -12.06 -24.29
CA SER A 208 15.28 -12.52 -23.52
C SER A 208 14.92 -12.81 -22.07
N LEU A 209 14.12 -11.94 -21.44
CA LEU A 209 13.60 -12.14 -20.08
C LEU A 209 12.68 -13.37 -20.01
N ALA A 210 11.78 -13.54 -20.98
CA ALA A 210 10.89 -14.71 -21.03
C ALA A 210 11.65 -16.03 -21.25
N ALA A 211 12.85 -15.99 -21.82
CA ALA A 211 13.73 -17.15 -22.04
C ALA A 211 14.81 -17.31 -20.95
N LEU A 212 14.86 -16.40 -19.99
CA LEU A 212 15.88 -16.41 -18.95
C LEU A 212 15.73 -17.64 -18.05
N VAL A 213 16.81 -18.35 -17.88
CA VAL A 213 16.89 -19.44 -16.90
C VAL A 213 17.33 -18.82 -15.57
N LEU A 214 16.45 -18.91 -14.58
CA LEU A 214 16.71 -18.37 -13.24
C LEU A 214 17.64 -19.31 -12.47
N THR A 215 18.85 -18.84 -12.20
CA THR A 215 19.90 -19.56 -11.48
C THR A 215 20.52 -18.62 -10.44
N PRO A 216 21.30 -19.13 -9.47
CA PRO A 216 22.05 -18.28 -8.54
C PRO A 216 22.88 -17.19 -9.23
N GLU A 217 23.45 -17.51 -10.42
CA GLU A 217 24.30 -16.58 -11.16
C GLU A 217 23.48 -15.48 -11.86
N THR A 218 22.33 -15.83 -12.45
CA THR A 218 21.45 -14.85 -13.13
C THR A 218 20.65 -14.01 -12.14
N MET A 219 20.36 -14.58 -10.96
CA MET A 219 19.61 -13.91 -9.90
C MET A 219 20.52 -13.33 -8.81
N THR A 220 21.78 -13.08 -9.16
CA THR A 220 22.72 -12.36 -8.27
C THR A 220 22.19 -10.96 -7.97
N GLY A 221 22.00 -10.66 -6.68
CA GLY A 221 21.58 -9.37 -6.15
C GLY A 221 22.48 -8.92 -5.02
N SER A 222 22.10 -7.89 -4.29
CA SER A 222 22.81 -7.36 -3.11
C SER A 222 21.99 -7.49 -1.82
N GLY A 223 20.83 -8.15 -1.88
CA GLY A 223 19.86 -8.20 -0.81
C GLY A 223 20.23 -9.12 0.36
N LEU A 224 19.33 -9.18 1.33
CA LEU A 224 19.47 -9.91 2.59
C LEU A 224 19.64 -11.44 2.39
N TYR A 225 19.11 -11.97 1.27
CA TYR A 225 19.15 -13.39 0.94
C TYR A 225 19.71 -13.63 -0.46
N ILE A 226 20.30 -14.78 -0.66
CA ILE A 226 20.93 -15.28 -1.87
C ILE A 226 20.05 -16.39 -2.46
N TRP A 227 19.82 -16.36 -3.77
CA TRP A 227 19.12 -17.43 -4.46
C TRP A 227 19.85 -18.76 -4.31
N ASP A 228 19.15 -19.80 -3.88
CA ASP A 228 19.68 -21.16 -3.83
C ASP A 228 19.07 -22.03 -4.95
N LYS A 229 17.75 -22.24 -4.90
CA LYS A 229 17.04 -23.04 -5.91
C LYS A 229 15.55 -22.70 -5.97
N TYR A 230 14.94 -23.06 -7.10
CA TYR A 230 13.49 -23.03 -7.29
C TYR A 230 12.99 -24.37 -7.81
N GLU A 231 12.23 -25.09 -7.03
CA GLU A 231 11.74 -26.43 -7.34
C GLU A 231 10.32 -26.64 -6.80
N ASN A 232 9.43 -27.24 -7.59
CA ASN A 232 8.07 -27.62 -7.18
C ASN A 232 7.25 -26.50 -6.54
N GLY A 233 7.39 -25.27 -7.05
CA GLY A 233 6.68 -24.11 -6.50
C GLY A 233 7.28 -23.53 -5.22
N VAL A 234 8.46 -23.98 -4.80
CA VAL A 234 9.19 -23.48 -3.65
C VAL A 234 10.49 -22.82 -4.08
N LEU A 235 10.63 -21.54 -3.76
CA LEU A 235 11.89 -20.81 -3.89
C LEU A 235 12.64 -20.87 -2.56
N THR A 236 13.82 -21.48 -2.58
CA THR A 236 14.73 -21.55 -1.41
C THR A 236 15.79 -20.46 -1.54
N LEU A 237 15.93 -19.68 -0.48
CA LEU A 237 16.89 -18.60 -0.36
C LEU A 237 17.78 -18.82 0.86
N ARG A 238 19.10 -18.56 0.74
CA ARG A 238 20.07 -18.60 1.85
C ARG A 238 20.37 -17.19 2.35
N ARG A 239 20.47 -16.99 3.64
CA ARG A 239 20.90 -15.71 4.23
C ARG A 239 22.26 -15.27 3.70
N SER A 240 22.40 -14.00 3.35
CA SER A 240 23.70 -13.38 3.10
C SER A 240 24.39 -13.09 4.43
N GLU A 241 25.55 -13.69 4.66
CA GLU A 241 26.27 -13.50 5.91
C GLU A 241 26.98 -12.13 5.97
N ASP A 242 27.30 -11.56 4.82
CA ASP A 242 28.01 -10.28 4.66
C ASP A 242 27.06 -9.13 4.30
N TYR A 243 25.74 -9.28 4.57
CA TYR A 243 24.78 -8.23 4.25
C TYR A 243 25.07 -6.95 5.06
N TRP A 244 25.20 -5.83 4.38
CA TRP A 244 25.64 -4.54 4.94
C TRP A 244 24.73 -4.00 6.06
N ASN A 245 23.44 -4.33 6.07
CA ASN A 245 22.46 -3.85 7.05
C ASN A 245 22.04 -4.94 8.05
N GLY A 246 23.01 -5.66 8.58
CA GLY A 246 22.76 -6.67 9.62
C GLY A 246 22.25 -8.00 9.07
N THR A 247 22.06 -8.99 9.95
CA THR A 247 21.71 -10.35 9.58
C THR A 247 20.30 -10.73 10.02
N ALA A 248 19.61 -11.53 9.22
CA ALA A 248 18.33 -12.12 9.57
C ALA A 248 18.49 -13.34 10.50
N ARG A 249 17.44 -13.68 11.25
CA ARG A 249 17.41 -14.85 12.13
C ARG A 249 17.25 -16.16 11.38
N ALA A 250 16.40 -16.16 10.34
CA ALA A 250 16.23 -17.33 9.49
C ALA A 250 17.47 -17.47 8.60
N GLU A 251 18.15 -18.61 8.66
CA GLU A 251 19.30 -18.91 7.80
C GLU A 251 18.86 -19.32 6.41
N ILE A 252 17.65 -19.89 6.32
CA ILE A 252 16.98 -20.26 5.08
C ILE A 252 15.56 -19.67 5.10
N VAL A 253 15.15 -19.11 3.98
CA VAL A 253 13.77 -18.72 3.71
C VAL A 253 13.27 -19.56 2.54
N GLU A 254 12.10 -20.15 2.70
CA GLU A 254 11.38 -20.83 1.63
C GLU A 254 10.11 -20.07 1.34
N LEU A 255 9.95 -19.63 0.10
CA LEU A 255 8.71 -19.02 -0.39
C LEU A 255 7.92 -20.11 -1.11
N HIS A 256 6.79 -20.48 -0.53
CA HIS A 256 5.88 -21.50 -1.04
C HIS A 256 4.77 -20.83 -1.85
N PHE A 257 4.77 -21.03 -3.15
CA PHE A 257 3.80 -20.44 -4.08
C PHE A 257 2.67 -21.41 -4.41
N GLY A 258 1.47 -20.87 -4.68
CA GLY A 258 0.31 -21.64 -5.08
C GLY A 258 -0.29 -22.49 -3.95
N CYS A 259 -0.25 -21.99 -2.72
CA CYS A 259 -0.90 -22.67 -1.60
C CYS A 259 -2.42 -22.47 -1.70
N ASP A 260 -3.16 -23.53 -1.97
CA ASP A 260 -4.62 -23.47 -2.11
C ASP A 260 -5.33 -23.02 -0.82
N ASP A 261 -4.82 -23.43 0.33
CA ASP A 261 -5.36 -23.10 1.66
C ASP A 261 -4.23 -22.73 2.62
N LEU A 262 -3.98 -21.44 2.73
CA LEU A 262 -2.93 -20.88 3.59
C LEU A 262 -3.19 -21.12 5.08
N ALA A 263 -4.47 -21.08 5.51
CA ALA A 263 -4.82 -21.29 6.90
C ALA A 263 -4.56 -22.75 7.30
N ALA A 264 -5.00 -23.71 6.48
CA ALA A 264 -4.74 -25.13 6.71
C ALA A 264 -3.22 -25.44 6.63
N ALA A 265 -2.48 -24.83 5.69
CA ALA A 265 -1.04 -25.00 5.59
C ALA A 265 -0.30 -24.51 6.84
N LEU A 266 -0.75 -23.38 7.40
CA LEU A 266 -0.21 -22.84 8.66
C LEU A 266 -0.59 -23.72 9.86
N GLU A 267 -1.83 -24.21 9.93
CA GLU A 267 -2.28 -25.09 11.02
C GLU A 267 -1.54 -26.43 11.04
N ASN A 268 -1.29 -26.99 9.86
CA ASN A 268 -0.55 -28.25 9.71
C ASN A 268 0.99 -28.07 9.79
N ASN A 269 1.46 -26.86 10.05
CA ASN A 269 2.88 -26.47 10.07
C ASN A 269 3.61 -26.79 8.74
N ALA A 270 2.92 -26.78 7.61
CA ALA A 270 3.53 -26.84 6.28
C ALA A 270 4.26 -25.53 5.94
N ILE A 271 3.75 -24.41 6.47
CA ILE A 271 4.37 -23.08 6.41
C ILE A 271 4.45 -22.49 7.83
N ASP A 272 5.35 -21.52 8.04
CA ASP A 272 5.53 -20.81 9.30
C ASP A 272 4.79 -19.48 9.32
N ALA A 273 4.57 -18.89 8.15
CA ALA A 273 3.76 -17.69 8.00
C ALA A 273 2.93 -17.75 6.73
N ALA A 274 1.77 -17.10 6.77
CA ALA A 274 0.87 -16.93 5.66
C ALA A 274 0.75 -15.44 5.32
N TRP A 275 0.79 -15.12 4.03
CA TRP A 275 0.69 -13.75 3.53
C TRP A 275 -0.61 -13.54 2.77
N ASN A 276 -1.29 -12.43 3.06
CA ASN A 276 -2.56 -12.05 2.44
C ASN A 276 -3.74 -13.02 2.72
N LEU A 277 -3.96 -13.30 4.00
CA LEU A 277 -5.14 -14.03 4.45
C LEU A 277 -6.40 -13.15 4.39
N SER A 278 -7.55 -13.77 4.09
CA SER A 278 -8.82 -13.11 4.35
C SER A 278 -9.02 -12.86 5.84
N ARG A 279 -9.81 -11.84 6.19
CA ARG A 279 -10.11 -11.54 7.60
C ARG A 279 -10.75 -12.75 8.30
N ALA A 280 -11.68 -13.43 7.65
CA ALA A 280 -12.34 -14.61 8.20
C ALA A 280 -11.35 -15.74 8.50
N ALA A 281 -10.44 -16.03 7.56
CA ALA A 281 -9.42 -17.06 7.77
C ALA A 281 -8.43 -16.68 8.89
N ALA A 282 -8.08 -15.40 9.01
CA ALA A 282 -7.22 -14.93 10.08
C ALA A 282 -7.89 -15.01 11.47
N ASP A 283 -9.20 -14.73 11.55
CA ASP A 283 -9.97 -14.79 12.80
C ASP A 283 -10.23 -16.24 13.26
N GLU A 284 -10.29 -17.21 12.33
CA GLU A 284 -10.52 -18.63 12.62
C GLU A 284 -9.25 -19.40 13.02
N LEU A 285 -8.07 -18.80 12.90
CA LEU A 285 -6.82 -19.48 13.24
C LEU A 285 -6.74 -19.86 14.72
N ALA A 286 -6.27 -21.08 14.98
CA ALA A 286 -6.20 -21.66 16.32
C ALA A 286 -5.31 -20.84 17.29
N GLU A 287 -5.56 -21.00 18.59
CA GLU A 287 -4.71 -20.45 19.64
C GLU A 287 -3.23 -20.86 19.45
N GLY A 288 -2.33 -19.94 19.74
CA GLY A 288 -0.89 -20.14 19.58
C GLY A 288 -0.33 -19.65 18.25
N ARG A 289 -1.17 -19.07 17.38
CA ARG A 289 -0.78 -18.32 16.19
C ARG A 289 -0.81 -16.82 16.51
N SER A 290 0.07 -16.06 15.88
CA SER A 290 -0.01 -14.59 15.91
C SER A 290 -0.56 -14.09 14.58
N THR A 291 -1.59 -13.27 14.65
CA THR A 291 -2.17 -12.60 13.47
C THR A 291 -1.84 -11.12 13.52
N ALA A 292 -1.59 -10.55 12.35
CA ALA A 292 -1.41 -9.13 12.17
C ALA A 292 -2.39 -8.65 11.08
N TYR A 293 -3.25 -7.73 11.44
CA TYR A 293 -4.27 -7.18 10.55
C TYR A 293 -3.70 -5.94 9.89
N GLY A 294 -3.40 -6.07 8.62
CA GLY A 294 -2.82 -5.02 7.79
C GLY A 294 -3.76 -4.56 6.69
N THR A 295 -3.28 -3.67 5.84
CA THR A 295 -4.00 -3.13 4.69
C THR A 295 -3.18 -3.26 3.42
N SER A 296 -3.86 -3.33 2.27
CA SER A 296 -3.18 -3.29 0.97
C SER A 296 -2.79 -1.87 0.53
N GLY A 297 -3.12 -0.85 1.34
CA GLY A 297 -2.96 0.55 0.98
C GLY A 297 -3.99 1.05 -0.03
N GLU A 298 -4.97 0.24 -0.40
CA GLU A 298 -6.10 0.66 -1.20
C GLU A 298 -7.15 1.29 -0.28
N LEU A 299 -7.38 2.60 -0.45
CA LEU A 299 -8.40 3.37 0.26
C LEU A 299 -9.69 3.37 -0.55
N LEU A 300 -10.73 2.84 0.05
CA LEU A 300 -12.09 2.85 -0.46
C LEU A 300 -12.77 4.12 0.06
N LEU A 301 -13.26 4.96 -0.84
CA LEU A 301 -13.86 6.24 -0.48
C LEU A 301 -15.03 6.59 -1.39
N VAL A 302 -15.86 7.53 -0.93
CA VAL A 302 -16.85 8.20 -1.75
C VAL A 302 -16.38 9.63 -2.02
N GLU A 303 -16.24 10.00 -3.26
CA GLU A 303 -16.05 11.37 -3.72
C GLU A 303 -17.40 12.00 -3.99
N PHE A 304 -17.58 13.24 -3.55
CA PHE A 304 -18.76 14.05 -3.86
C PHE A 304 -18.48 14.95 -5.05
N ASN A 305 -19.40 15.00 -6.02
CA ASN A 305 -19.27 15.93 -7.13
C ASN A 305 -19.54 17.35 -6.66
N GLN A 306 -18.51 18.17 -6.65
CA GLN A 306 -18.54 19.59 -6.26
C GLN A 306 -18.21 20.52 -7.45
N ARG A 307 -18.26 19.97 -8.67
CA ARG A 307 -17.95 20.72 -9.90
C ARG A 307 -19.02 21.78 -10.16
N THR A 308 -18.57 22.96 -10.52
CA THR A 308 -19.44 24.11 -10.83
C THR A 308 -19.44 24.47 -12.32
N ASP A 309 -18.76 23.66 -13.15
CA ASP A 309 -18.74 23.89 -14.59
C ASP A 309 -20.03 23.41 -15.27
N ASP A 310 -20.40 24.09 -16.36
CA ASP A 310 -21.64 23.80 -17.11
C ASP A 310 -21.67 22.42 -17.79
N THR A 311 -20.57 21.67 -17.73
CA THR A 311 -20.43 20.31 -18.32
C THR A 311 -20.68 19.22 -17.30
N SER A 312 -20.67 19.54 -16.02
CA SER A 312 -20.92 18.59 -14.96
C SER A 312 -22.37 18.11 -14.95
N GLY A 313 -22.56 16.80 -14.89
CA GLY A 313 -23.87 16.17 -14.69
C GLY A 313 -24.25 15.98 -13.22
N GLY A 314 -23.48 16.54 -12.28
CA GLY A 314 -23.68 16.39 -10.85
C GLY A 314 -24.82 17.22 -10.27
N ASN A 315 -25.36 16.78 -9.13
CA ASN A 315 -26.44 17.45 -8.44
C ASN A 315 -25.93 18.67 -7.65
N ALA A 316 -26.45 19.87 -7.93
CA ALA A 316 -26.02 21.12 -7.32
C ALA A 316 -26.22 21.17 -5.78
N LEU A 317 -27.11 20.36 -5.21
CA LEU A 317 -27.28 20.25 -3.75
C LEU A 317 -26.02 19.75 -3.05
N LEU A 318 -25.13 19.04 -3.75
CA LEU A 318 -23.84 18.60 -3.20
C LEU A 318 -22.80 19.73 -3.06
N LEU A 319 -23.08 20.93 -3.60
CA LEU A 319 -22.28 22.13 -3.31
C LEU A 319 -22.49 22.61 -1.86
N ASP A 320 -23.66 22.33 -1.28
CA ASP A 320 -23.90 22.58 0.14
C ASP A 320 -23.14 21.55 1.00
N LYS A 321 -22.21 22.05 1.80
CA LYS A 321 -21.48 21.25 2.78
C LYS A 321 -22.41 20.47 3.71
N THR A 322 -23.54 21.06 4.11
CA THR A 322 -24.51 20.45 5.03
C THR A 322 -25.04 19.13 4.49
N VAL A 323 -25.29 19.07 3.19
CA VAL A 323 -25.76 17.85 2.51
C VAL A 323 -24.66 16.77 2.52
N ARG A 324 -23.43 17.15 2.19
CA ARG A 324 -22.29 16.20 2.20
C ARG A 324 -21.99 15.70 3.63
N GLU A 325 -22.07 16.59 4.63
CA GLU A 325 -21.91 16.25 6.04
C GLU A 325 -23.01 15.27 6.51
N ALA A 326 -24.25 15.46 6.08
CA ALA A 326 -25.34 14.56 6.37
C ALA A 326 -25.11 13.14 5.81
N VAL A 327 -24.67 13.03 4.55
CA VAL A 327 -24.28 11.72 3.98
C VAL A 327 -23.13 11.09 4.78
N THR A 328 -22.12 11.88 5.15
CA THR A 328 -20.98 11.44 5.95
C THR A 328 -21.39 10.91 7.33
N LEU A 329 -22.35 11.60 7.99
CA LEU A 329 -22.89 11.17 9.28
C LEU A 329 -23.73 9.89 9.18
N CYS A 330 -24.33 9.58 8.03
CA CYS A 330 -25.05 8.33 7.84
C CYS A 330 -24.12 7.11 7.74
N ALA A 331 -22.88 7.29 7.32
CA ALA A 331 -21.96 6.21 6.99
C ALA A 331 -21.36 5.53 8.24
N ASP A 332 -21.88 4.37 8.61
CA ASP A 332 -21.25 3.48 9.58
C ASP A 332 -20.07 2.75 8.93
N ARG A 333 -18.88 3.33 9.12
CA ARG A 333 -17.64 2.84 8.52
C ARG A 333 -17.26 1.43 9.00
N GLU A 334 -17.56 1.08 10.25
CA GLU A 334 -17.35 -0.26 10.79
C GLU A 334 -18.18 -1.30 10.02
N THR A 335 -19.48 -1.04 9.87
CA THR A 335 -20.36 -1.93 9.11
C THR A 335 -20.00 -1.97 7.63
N LEU A 336 -19.66 -0.83 7.02
CA LEU A 336 -19.22 -0.76 5.63
C LEU A 336 -17.93 -1.55 5.41
N ALA A 337 -16.93 -1.40 6.27
CA ALA A 337 -15.67 -2.11 6.18
C ALA A 337 -15.83 -3.62 6.39
N LEU A 338 -16.50 -4.02 7.47
CA LEU A 338 -16.64 -5.42 7.83
C LEU A 338 -17.58 -6.18 6.90
N THR A 339 -18.75 -5.61 6.62
CA THR A 339 -19.81 -6.28 5.85
C THR A 339 -19.74 -5.91 4.37
N GLY A 340 -19.57 -4.62 4.06
CA GLY A 340 -19.50 -4.12 2.70
C GLY A 340 -18.25 -4.63 1.98
N PHE A 341 -17.11 -4.40 2.56
CA PHE A 341 -15.80 -4.72 1.97
C PHE A 341 -15.15 -6.01 2.50
N GLY A 342 -15.89 -6.85 3.20
CA GLY A 342 -15.45 -8.22 3.54
C GLY A 342 -14.33 -8.30 4.56
N GLY A 343 -14.33 -7.42 5.57
CA GLY A 343 -13.36 -7.41 6.65
C GLY A 343 -12.21 -6.42 6.47
N ALA A 344 -12.43 -5.40 5.63
CA ALA A 344 -11.54 -4.25 5.51
C ALA A 344 -11.39 -3.49 6.85
N MET A 345 -10.37 -2.67 6.96
CA MET A 345 -10.15 -1.82 8.12
C MET A 345 -10.89 -0.48 7.92
N PRO A 346 -11.72 -0.02 8.88
CA PRO A 346 -12.39 1.28 8.76
C PRO A 346 -11.39 2.43 8.58
N ALA A 347 -11.66 3.35 7.65
CA ALA A 347 -10.85 4.53 7.40
C ALA A 347 -11.56 5.79 7.90
N TYR A 348 -10.86 6.58 8.71
CA TYR A 348 -11.33 7.86 9.22
C TYR A 348 -10.52 9.04 8.66
N GLY A 349 -9.56 8.75 7.80
CA GLY A 349 -8.69 9.67 7.09
C GLY A 349 -8.14 9.05 5.82
N PHE A 350 -7.18 9.73 5.20
CA PHE A 350 -6.57 9.32 3.92
C PHE A 350 -5.26 8.56 4.11
N SER A 351 -4.55 8.79 5.20
CA SER A 351 -3.35 8.04 5.56
C SER A 351 -3.69 6.76 6.31
N VAL A 352 -2.95 5.71 6.06
CA VAL A 352 -3.06 4.47 6.84
C VAL A 352 -2.62 4.74 8.27
N PRO A 353 -3.45 4.46 9.29
CA PRO A 353 -3.08 4.75 10.66
C PRO A 353 -1.92 3.87 11.12
N TYR A 354 -0.81 4.49 11.50
CA TYR A 354 0.30 3.85 12.19
C TYR A 354 0.04 3.88 13.70
N GLY A 355 -0.09 2.71 14.29
CA GLY A 355 -0.36 2.57 15.72
C GLY A 355 -1.85 2.65 16.07
N THR A 356 -2.14 2.74 17.38
CA THR A 356 -3.50 2.70 17.96
C THR A 356 -4.19 4.07 18.03
N GLU A 357 -3.58 5.11 17.52
CA GLU A 357 -4.15 6.46 17.51
C GLU A 357 -5.01 6.65 16.25
N GLY A 358 -6.11 5.91 16.19
CA GLY A 358 -7.17 6.22 15.23
C GLY A 358 -7.75 7.59 15.56
N SER A 359 -7.97 8.41 14.54
CA SER A 359 -8.87 9.55 14.62
C SER A 359 -10.14 9.12 15.38
N ALA A 360 -10.60 9.91 16.33
CA ALA A 360 -11.79 9.59 17.13
C ALA A 360 -12.93 9.26 16.17
N ALA A 361 -13.46 8.04 16.28
CA ALA A 361 -14.55 7.59 15.44
C ALA A 361 -15.68 8.62 15.52
N ALA A 362 -15.93 9.30 14.42
CA ALA A 362 -17.08 10.20 14.35
C ALA A 362 -18.31 9.33 14.60
N VAL A 363 -19.13 9.73 15.56
CA VAL A 363 -20.37 8.99 15.88
C VAL A 363 -21.27 9.10 14.65
N CYS A 364 -21.34 8.03 13.87
CA CYS A 364 -22.28 7.96 12.76
C CYS A 364 -23.70 7.80 13.31
N SER A 365 -24.62 8.60 12.79
CA SER A 365 -26.03 8.59 13.23
C SER A 365 -26.91 9.19 12.17
N ALA A 366 -27.79 8.39 11.59
CA ALA A 366 -28.82 8.88 10.68
C ALA A 366 -29.75 9.90 11.38
N GLU A 367 -29.95 9.79 12.70
CA GLU A 367 -30.72 10.77 13.49
C GLU A 367 -29.99 12.12 13.54
N SER A 368 -28.66 12.11 13.73
CA SER A 368 -27.86 13.35 13.70
C SER A 368 -27.85 13.98 12.33
N ALA A 369 -27.76 13.18 11.27
CA ALA A 369 -27.86 13.63 9.88
C ALA A 369 -29.25 14.28 9.61
N ALA A 370 -30.32 13.61 10.03
CA ALA A 370 -31.68 14.15 9.91
C ALA A 370 -31.86 15.48 10.66
N ALA A 371 -31.34 15.57 11.90
CA ALA A 371 -31.41 16.81 12.70
C ALA A 371 -30.56 17.95 12.07
N LEU A 372 -29.41 17.64 11.50
CA LEU A 372 -28.58 18.59 10.77
C LEU A 372 -29.33 19.16 9.58
N LEU A 373 -29.91 18.30 8.74
CA LEU A 373 -30.69 18.67 7.57
C LEU A 373 -31.90 19.52 7.96
N GLU A 374 -32.64 19.11 8.99
CA GLU A 374 -33.81 19.85 9.48
C GLU A 374 -33.42 21.25 9.96
N SER A 375 -32.29 21.38 10.68
CA SER A 375 -31.81 22.68 11.15
C SER A 375 -31.42 23.62 10.00
N ALA A 376 -31.05 23.06 8.85
CA ALA A 376 -30.72 23.81 7.63
C ALA A 376 -31.93 24.02 6.71
N GLY A 377 -33.13 23.55 7.10
CA GLY A 377 -34.38 23.77 6.37
C GLY A 377 -34.73 22.69 5.35
N TYR A 378 -33.99 21.57 5.33
CA TYR A 378 -34.32 20.41 4.48
C TYR A 378 -35.41 19.57 5.17
N MET A 379 -36.59 19.49 4.56
CA MET A 379 -37.78 18.88 5.14
C MET A 379 -38.41 17.90 4.14
N ASP A 380 -39.00 16.82 4.64
CA ASP A 380 -39.88 15.94 3.85
C ASP A 380 -41.26 16.62 3.74
N ALA A 381 -41.45 17.41 2.67
CA ALA A 381 -42.62 18.28 2.53
C ALA A 381 -43.82 17.54 1.92
N ASP A 382 -43.59 16.52 1.10
CA ASP A 382 -44.65 15.76 0.44
C ASP A 382 -44.96 14.40 1.10
N GLY A 383 -44.10 13.97 2.04
CA GLY A 383 -44.31 12.77 2.85
C GLY A 383 -43.88 11.47 2.17
N ASP A 384 -43.01 11.55 1.17
CA ASP A 384 -42.50 10.38 0.43
C ASP A 384 -41.30 9.70 1.13
N GLY A 385 -40.77 10.33 2.19
CA GLY A 385 -39.65 9.85 2.97
C GLY A 385 -38.30 10.38 2.51
N VAL A 386 -38.25 11.23 1.48
CA VAL A 386 -37.07 11.94 1.02
C VAL A 386 -37.23 13.42 1.35
N ARG A 387 -36.16 14.06 1.79
CA ARG A 387 -36.21 15.50 2.14
C ARG A 387 -35.99 16.36 0.89
N GLU A 388 -36.61 17.53 0.88
CA GLU A 388 -36.38 18.57 -0.09
C GLU A 388 -35.59 19.74 0.49
N SER A 389 -34.86 20.44 -0.40
CA SER A 389 -34.25 21.74 -0.09
C SER A 389 -35.32 22.81 0.16
N PRO A 390 -34.94 23.94 0.76
CA PRO A 390 -35.89 25.09 0.88
C PRO A 390 -36.49 25.54 -0.44
N GLU A 391 -35.84 25.24 -1.57
CA GLU A 391 -36.28 25.54 -2.94
C GLU A 391 -37.16 24.42 -3.53
N GLY A 392 -37.32 23.29 -2.82
CA GLY A 392 -38.15 22.15 -3.22
C GLY A 392 -37.43 21.12 -4.09
N GLU A 393 -36.08 21.08 -4.06
CA GLU A 393 -35.29 20.06 -4.76
C GLU A 393 -35.07 18.87 -3.85
N SER A 394 -35.36 17.65 -4.35
CA SER A 394 -35.25 16.42 -3.58
C SER A 394 -33.80 15.99 -3.32
N LEU A 395 -33.51 15.53 -2.08
CA LEU A 395 -32.22 14.94 -1.71
C LEU A 395 -32.06 13.52 -2.28
N SER A 396 -32.11 13.43 -3.60
CA SER A 396 -31.95 12.18 -4.37
C SER A 396 -30.68 12.25 -5.22
N PHE A 397 -29.75 11.31 -5.01
CA PHE A 397 -28.41 11.33 -5.63
C PHE A 397 -28.10 10.00 -6.29
N ARG A 398 -27.35 10.05 -7.39
CA ARG A 398 -26.77 8.88 -8.05
C ARG A 398 -25.44 8.53 -7.41
N ILE A 399 -25.28 7.31 -6.92
CA ILE A 399 -23.99 6.77 -6.52
C ILE A 399 -23.45 5.86 -7.63
N LEU A 400 -22.36 6.30 -8.24
CA LEU A 400 -21.65 5.56 -9.28
C LEU A 400 -20.65 4.59 -8.64
N CYS A 401 -20.61 3.36 -9.13
CA CYS A 401 -19.60 2.38 -8.76
C CYS A 401 -19.25 1.44 -9.92
N SER A 402 -18.09 0.78 -9.83
CA SER A 402 -17.63 -0.18 -10.82
C SER A 402 -18.16 -1.60 -10.52
N ASP A 403 -18.46 -2.37 -11.58
CA ASP A 403 -18.84 -3.78 -11.51
C ASP A 403 -17.65 -4.73 -11.31
N SER A 404 -16.41 -4.21 -11.39
CA SER A 404 -15.20 -5.02 -11.12
C SER A 404 -15.14 -5.55 -9.69
N SER A 405 -15.84 -4.90 -8.75
CA SER A 405 -15.88 -5.28 -7.34
C SER A 405 -17.31 -5.48 -6.84
N THR A 406 -17.68 -6.72 -6.56
CA THR A 406 -18.95 -7.02 -5.86
C THR A 406 -19.00 -6.39 -4.48
N ALA A 407 -17.86 -6.10 -3.86
CA ALA A 407 -17.75 -5.42 -2.58
C ALA A 407 -18.19 -3.95 -2.69
N CYS A 408 -17.76 -3.23 -3.73
CA CYS A 408 -18.21 -1.85 -3.96
C CYS A 408 -19.72 -1.76 -4.15
N VAL A 409 -20.31 -2.64 -4.96
CA VAL A 409 -21.79 -2.70 -5.15
C VAL A 409 -22.52 -2.98 -3.84
N ARG A 410 -21.98 -3.90 -3.02
CA ARG A 410 -22.58 -4.22 -1.71
C ARG A 410 -22.47 -3.04 -0.74
N ALA A 411 -21.32 -2.35 -0.69
CA ALA A 411 -21.12 -1.17 0.13
C ALA A 411 -22.02 0.00 -0.30
N ALA A 412 -22.22 0.21 -1.60
CA ALA A 412 -23.16 1.20 -2.12
C ALA A 412 -24.61 0.92 -1.67
N ASN A 413 -25.04 -0.36 -1.68
CA ASN A 413 -26.36 -0.75 -1.16
C ASN A 413 -26.48 -0.51 0.35
N LEU A 414 -25.45 -0.85 1.14
CA LEU A 414 -25.43 -0.56 2.58
C LEU A 414 -25.51 0.95 2.86
N LEU A 415 -24.73 1.75 2.14
CA LEU A 415 -24.75 3.22 2.31
C LEU A 415 -26.14 3.79 1.94
N LYS A 416 -26.76 3.29 0.89
CA LYS A 416 -28.14 3.64 0.54
C LYS A 416 -29.11 3.37 1.71
N ASP A 417 -29.04 2.17 2.29
CA ASP A 417 -29.91 1.81 3.41
C ASP A 417 -29.62 2.64 4.68
N MET A 418 -28.38 3.05 4.88
CA MET A 418 -27.96 3.94 5.98
C MET A 418 -28.42 5.38 5.80
N CYS A 419 -28.50 5.89 4.57
CA CYS A 419 -28.94 7.25 4.26
C CYS A 419 -30.45 7.41 4.29
N ALA A 420 -31.21 6.36 3.95
CA ALA A 420 -32.66 6.43 3.84
C ALA A 420 -33.37 6.94 5.13
N PRO A 421 -33.01 6.52 6.38
CA PRO A 421 -33.65 7.05 7.58
C PRO A 421 -33.41 8.54 7.83
N ALA A 422 -32.36 9.13 7.22
CA ALA A 422 -32.09 10.55 7.28
C ALA A 422 -32.88 11.37 6.22
N GLY A 423 -33.65 10.71 5.36
CA GLY A 423 -34.38 11.33 4.28
C GLY A 423 -33.52 11.61 3.04
N ILE A 424 -32.46 10.84 2.81
CA ILE A 424 -31.60 10.92 1.64
C ILE A 424 -31.76 9.66 0.81
N ALA A 425 -32.14 9.80 -0.46
CA ALA A 425 -32.27 8.71 -1.41
C ALA A 425 -30.98 8.55 -2.24
N LEU A 426 -30.49 7.30 -2.37
CA LEU A 426 -29.38 6.98 -3.25
C LEU A 426 -29.82 5.99 -4.34
N GLU A 427 -29.56 6.35 -5.61
CA GLU A 427 -29.73 5.48 -6.77
C GLU A 427 -28.39 4.92 -7.20
N ILE A 428 -28.27 3.57 -7.25
CA ILE A 428 -26.99 2.94 -7.56
C ILE A 428 -26.86 2.76 -9.07
N THR A 429 -25.80 3.33 -9.64
CA THR A 429 -25.40 3.16 -11.03
C THR A 429 -24.12 2.31 -11.09
N VAL A 430 -24.21 1.14 -11.72
CA VAL A 430 -23.08 0.20 -11.84
C VAL A 430 -22.61 0.18 -13.29
N LEU A 431 -21.34 0.47 -13.52
CA LEU A 431 -20.70 0.48 -14.85
C LEU A 431 -19.45 -0.41 -14.85
N SER A 432 -18.98 -0.78 -16.05
CA SER A 432 -17.65 -1.38 -16.17
C SER A 432 -16.55 -0.39 -15.75
N PRO A 433 -15.37 -0.83 -15.32
CA PRO A 433 -14.31 0.04 -14.80
C PRO A 433 -14.01 1.23 -15.71
N ASP A 434 -13.76 0.97 -17.01
CA ASP A 434 -13.44 2.02 -17.98
C ASP A 434 -14.59 3.04 -18.15
N ARG A 435 -15.84 2.56 -18.10
CA ARG A 435 -17.00 3.43 -18.21
C ARG A 435 -17.28 4.21 -16.95
N ALA A 436 -17.05 3.63 -15.79
CA ALA A 436 -17.18 4.32 -14.51
C ALA A 436 -16.15 5.44 -14.39
N LEU A 437 -14.90 5.15 -14.75
CA LEU A 437 -13.84 6.16 -14.79
C LEU A 437 -14.17 7.28 -15.80
N ALA A 438 -14.55 6.95 -17.02
CA ALA A 438 -14.91 7.95 -18.04
C ALA A 438 -16.10 8.82 -17.61
N ALA A 439 -17.11 8.25 -16.92
CA ALA A 439 -18.23 9.02 -16.37
C ALA A 439 -17.77 9.96 -15.25
N ALA A 440 -16.89 9.49 -14.36
CA ALA A 440 -16.32 10.30 -13.29
C ALA A 440 -15.47 11.46 -13.83
N GLU A 441 -14.60 11.20 -14.80
CA GLU A 441 -13.80 12.22 -15.50
C GLU A 441 -14.69 13.28 -16.20
N ALA A 442 -15.80 12.85 -16.79
CA ALA A 442 -16.78 13.73 -17.40
C ALA A 442 -17.63 14.52 -16.38
N GLY A 443 -17.55 14.20 -15.07
CA GLY A 443 -18.42 14.78 -14.03
C GLY A 443 -19.86 14.24 -14.06
N ASP A 444 -20.12 13.12 -14.73
CA ASP A 444 -21.45 12.51 -14.82
C ASP A 444 -21.71 11.56 -13.65
N PHE A 445 -21.70 12.10 -12.46
CA PHE A 445 -22.01 11.42 -11.20
C PHE A 445 -22.43 12.43 -10.14
N ASP A 446 -23.06 11.97 -9.06
CA ASP A 446 -23.29 12.76 -7.86
C ASP A 446 -22.32 12.30 -6.75
N LEU A 447 -22.31 11.01 -6.45
CA LEU A 447 -21.35 10.35 -5.57
C LEU A 447 -20.60 9.29 -6.39
N PHE A 448 -19.28 9.19 -6.20
CA PHE A 448 -18.46 8.16 -6.83
C PHE A 448 -17.79 7.30 -5.77
N LEU A 449 -18.26 6.06 -5.63
CA LEU A 449 -17.62 5.06 -4.77
C LEU A 449 -16.49 4.40 -5.54
N THR A 450 -15.28 4.72 -5.16
CA THR A 450 -14.05 4.32 -5.85
C THR A 450 -12.98 3.84 -4.87
N ALA A 451 -11.91 3.32 -5.43
CA ALA A 451 -10.69 3.00 -4.71
C ALA A 451 -9.56 3.94 -5.15
N SER A 452 -8.87 4.51 -4.20
CA SER A 452 -7.65 5.29 -4.40
C SER A 452 -6.48 4.54 -3.80
N GLN A 453 -5.30 4.65 -4.39
CA GLN A 453 -4.10 4.15 -3.75
C GLN A 453 -3.73 5.11 -2.62
N SER A 454 -3.82 4.61 -1.40
CA SER A 454 -3.28 5.30 -0.24
C SER A 454 -1.91 4.72 0.07
N TYR A 455 -0.97 5.60 0.32
CA TYR A 455 0.38 5.23 0.71
C TYR A 455 0.56 5.49 2.21
N TYR A 456 1.75 5.22 2.69
CA TYR A 456 2.14 5.52 4.07
C TYR A 456 2.01 6.99 4.42
N ASP A 457 2.12 7.89 3.46
CA ASP A 457 1.72 9.29 3.60
C ASP A 457 0.41 9.57 2.84
N ALA A 458 -0.32 10.54 3.29
CA ALA A 458 -1.59 10.95 2.68
C ALA A 458 -1.39 11.69 1.34
N TYR A 459 -0.16 11.99 0.99
CA TYR A 459 0.20 12.86 -0.10
C TYR A 459 -0.49 12.52 -1.44
N LEU A 460 -0.36 11.27 -1.89
CA LEU A 460 -0.94 10.86 -3.17
C LEU A 460 -2.48 10.83 -3.13
N SER A 461 -3.07 10.49 -1.99
CA SER A 461 -4.52 10.55 -1.81
C SER A 461 -5.01 11.99 -1.77
N LEU A 462 -4.25 12.91 -1.15
CA LEU A 462 -4.57 14.33 -1.09
C LEU A 462 -4.36 15.03 -2.44
N ALA A 463 -3.47 14.51 -3.30
CA ALA A 463 -3.27 15.03 -4.65
C ALA A 463 -4.57 15.04 -5.50
N SER A 464 -5.49 14.13 -5.21
CA SER A 464 -6.79 14.07 -5.88
C SER A 464 -7.71 15.26 -5.57
N PHE A 465 -7.38 16.08 -4.58
CA PHE A 465 -8.11 17.29 -4.23
C PHE A 465 -7.40 18.59 -4.64
N TYR A 466 -6.19 18.48 -5.20
CA TYR A 466 -5.45 19.64 -5.66
C TYR A 466 -6.06 20.22 -6.92
N TRP A 467 -6.37 21.52 -6.87
CA TRP A 467 -6.90 22.28 -8.01
C TRP A 467 -5.75 22.83 -8.85
N ASN A 468 -5.54 22.30 -10.03
CA ASN A 468 -4.46 22.76 -10.88
C ASN A 468 -4.78 24.13 -11.51
N ASP A 469 -4.11 25.19 -11.07
CA ASP A 469 -3.74 26.49 -11.66
C ASP A 469 -4.74 27.26 -12.51
N GLY A 470 -5.99 27.10 -12.37
CA GLY A 470 -6.98 27.94 -13.03
C GLY A 470 -7.21 27.65 -14.51
N ASN A 471 -6.68 26.58 -15.07
CA ASN A 471 -7.05 26.11 -16.42
C ASN A 471 -8.32 25.26 -16.44
N GLY A 472 -8.96 25.05 -15.29
CA GLY A 472 -10.22 24.32 -15.19
C GLY A 472 -10.14 22.85 -15.60
N ALA A 473 -8.94 22.31 -15.74
CA ALA A 473 -8.75 20.92 -16.07
C ALA A 473 -8.77 20.09 -14.79
N PHE A 474 -9.87 19.44 -14.51
CA PHE A 474 -10.00 18.44 -13.44
C PHE A 474 -9.03 17.27 -13.63
N TRP A 475 -8.48 17.12 -14.81
CA TRP A 475 -7.45 16.17 -15.18
C TRP A 475 -6.68 16.70 -16.39
N ASN A 476 -5.37 16.77 -16.31
CA ASN A 476 -4.56 17.26 -17.43
C ASN A 476 -3.86 16.16 -18.25
N GLY A 477 -4.16 14.87 -18.02
CA GLY A 477 -3.69 13.75 -18.83
C GLY A 477 -2.19 13.52 -18.86
N ALA A 478 -1.40 14.39 -18.26
CA ALA A 478 0.03 14.35 -18.35
C ALA A 478 0.64 14.48 -16.94
N ALA A 479 1.29 13.44 -16.48
CA ALA A 479 2.34 13.45 -15.44
C ALA A 479 2.04 14.24 -14.13
N SER A 480 0.81 14.69 -13.90
CA SER A 480 0.40 15.27 -12.62
C SER A 480 -0.29 14.20 -11.79
N PRO A 481 0.14 13.95 -10.56
CA PRO A 481 -0.45 12.94 -9.69
C PRO A 481 -1.87 13.28 -9.23
N GLY A 482 -2.38 14.46 -9.54
CA GLY A 482 -3.66 14.93 -9.06
C GLY A 482 -4.82 14.66 -10.03
N TRP A 483 -5.75 13.80 -9.61
CA TRP A 483 -7.01 13.57 -10.33
C TRP A 483 -8.14 14.21 -9.53
N ASN A 484 -8.30 15.53 -9.63
CA ASN A 484 -9.40 16.20 -8.96
C ASN A 484 -10.74 15.96 -9.69
N ILE A 485 -11.23 14.74 -9.61
CA ILE A 485 -12.51 14.32 -10.19
C ILE A 485 -13.67 15.01 -9.49
N SER A 486 -13.54 15.22 -8.17
CA SER A 486 -14.58 15.82 -7.33
C SER A 486 -14.86 17.29 -7.62
N GLY A 487 -13.89 18.01 -8.21
CA GLY A 487 -13.99 19.45 -8.38
C GLY A 487 -13.83 20.24 -7.07
N TYR A 488 -13.23 19.64 -6.05
CA TYR A 488 -12.87 20.36 -4.82
C TYR A 488 -11.96 21.54 -5.14
N ALA A 489 -12.30 22.72 -4.67
CA ALA A 489 -11.55 23.95 -4.92
C ALA A 489 -11.38 24.72 -3.61
N ASN A 490 -10.15 24.83 -3.13
CA ASN A 490 -9.78 25.56 -1.92
C ASN A 490 -8.36 26.11 -2.07
N GLY A 491 -8.24 27.43 -2.25
CA GLY A 491 -6.93 28.06 -2.46
C GLY A 491 -5.94 27.96 -1.29
N GLU A 492 -6.41 27.73 -0.06
CA GLU A 492 -5.54 27.48 1.08
C GLU A 492 -4.96 26.05 1.01
N PHE A 493 -5.80 25.08 0.66
CA PHE A 493 -5.37 23.70 0.37
C PHE A 493 -4.34 23.67 -0.76
N ASP A 494 -4.62 24.37 -1.87
CA ASP A 494 -3.71 24.41 -3.01
C ASP A 494 -2.34 24.99 -2.64
N ALA A 495 -2.31 26.05 -1.82
CA ALA A 495 -1.07 26.63 -1.33
C ALA A 495 -0.28 25.67 -0.43
N LEU A 496 -0.95 24.94 0.46
CA LEU A 496 -0.34 23.92 1.30
C LEU A 496 0.20 22.74 0.47
N TYR A 497 -0.55 22.32 -0.57
CA TYR A 497 -0.11 21.27 -1.47
C TYR A 497 1.17 21.68 -2.23
N GLU A 498 1.24 22.92 -2.73
CA GLU A 498 2.46 23.45 -3.35
C GLU A 498 3.63 23.48 -2.35
N GLU A 499 3.40 23.86 -1.09
CA GLU A 499 4.42 23.82 -0.06
C GLU A 499 4.88 22.37 0.23
N LEU A 500 3.92 21.44 0.31
CA LEU A 500 4.17 20.01 0.54
C LEU A 500 5.12 19.43 -0.50
N THR A 501 4.96 19.81 -1.79
CA THR A 501 5.83 19.32 -2.87
C THR A 501 7.32 19.66 -2.68
N PHE A 502 7.62 20.68 -1.86
CA PHE A 502 8.99 21.10 -1.54
C PHE A 502 9.43 20.70 -0.12
N ALA A 503 8.52 20.18 0.70
CA ALA A 503 8.79 19.87 2.08
C ALA A 503 9.73 18.67 2.21
N SER A 504 10.69 18.77 3.13
CA SER A 504 11.46 17.60 3.58
C SER A 504 10.55 16.65 4.35
N SER A 505 10.92 15.35 4.41
CA SER A 505 10.16 14.35 5.15
C SER A 505 9.82 14.75 6.59
N ALA A 506 10.62 15.58 7.24
CA ALA A 506 10.38 16.06 8.61
C ALA A 506 9.28 17.15 8.71
N GLY A 507 9.07 17.94 7.65
CA GLY A 507 8.04 19.01 7.62
C GLY A 507 6.69 18.55 7.07
N ARG A 508 6.68 17.43 6.39
CA ARG A 508 5.54 16.93 5.64
C ARG A 508 4.33 16.57 6.49
N ASP A 509 4.51 15.87 7.62
CA ASP A 509 3.40 15.37 8.44
C ASP A 509 2.47 16.47 8.98
N ALA A 510 2.98 17.67 9.18
CA ALA A 510 2.16 18.79 9.65
C ALA A 510 1.27 19.32 8.52
N LEU A 511 1.84 19.46 7.32
CA LEU A 511 1.13 19.90 6.14
C LEU A 511 0.06 18.89 5.72
N GLU A 512 0.42 17.61 5.66
CA GLU A 512 -0.53 16.53 5.32
C GLU A 512 -1.72 16.48 6.27
N ARG A 513 -1.49 16.58 7.59
CA ARG A 513 -2.57 16.61 8.58
C ARG A 513 -3.47 17.83 8.42
N GLU A 514 -2.90 18.99 8.18
CA GLU A 514 -3.67 20.21 7.96
C GLU A 514 -4.53 20.10 6.71
N MET A 515 -3.97 19.60 5.62
CA MET A 515 -4.70 19.37 4.37
C MET A 515 -5.77 18.28 4.51
N GLU A 516 -5.45 17.17 5.19
CA GLU A 516 -6.41 16.11 5.49
C GLU A 516 -7.59 16.64 6.31
N ASP A 517 -7.33 17.42 7.37
CA ASP A 517 -8.35 18.09 8.18
C ASP A 517 -9.24 19.01 7.33
N MET A 518 -8.70 19.71 6.36
CA MET A 518 -9.47 20.57 5.45
C MET A 518 -10.43 19.75 4.58
N VAL A 519 -9.98 18.65 3.99
CA VAL A 519 -10.82 17.77 3.16
C VAL A 519 -11.91 17.11 4.00
N LEU A 520 -11.56 16.59 5.17
CA LEU A 520 -12.49 15.90 6.06
C LEU A 520 -13.52 16.86 6.68
N THR A 521 -13.08 18.02 7.21
CA THR A 521 -14.00 19.02 7.78
C THR A 521 -14.84 19.68 6.70
N GLY A 522 -14.33 19.83 5.49
CA GLY A 522 -15.06 20.28 4.30
C GLY A 522 -16.05 19.25 3.76
N CYS A 523 -16.00 18.01 4.23
CA CYS A 523 -16.73 16.87 3.69
C CYS A 523 -16.56 16.79 2.17
N ALA A 524 -15.32 16.99 1.69
CA ALA A 524 -15.03 16.93 0.26
C ALA A 524 -15.07 15.49 -0.25
N ALA A 525 -14.69 14.55 0.59
CA ALA A 525 -14.82 13.11 0.37
C ALA A 525 -15.12 12.38 1.69
N LEU A 526 -15.57 11.13 1.55
CA LEU A 526 -15.88 10.24 2.65
C LEU A 526 -14.97 9.01 2.58
N PRO A 527 -13.83 8.97 3.29
CA PRO A 527 -13.06 7.75 3.47
C PRO A 527 -13.91 6.69 4.18
N ILE A 528 -13.88 5.45 3.69
CA ILE A 528 -14.71 4.35 4.22
C ILE A 528 -13.84 3.27 4.85
N ALA A 529 -12.91 2.72 4.09
CA ALA A 529 -12.12 1.58 4.54
C ALA A 529 -10.81 1.45 3.77
N PHE A 530 -9.79 0.88 4.42
CA PHE A 530 -8.61 0.36 3.76
C PHE A 530 -8.79 -1.14 3.49
N ALA A 531 -8.54 -1.56 2.25
CA ALA A 531 -8.64 -2.97 1.87
C ALA A 531 -7.71 -3.84 2.72
N ALA A 532 -8.22 -4.97 3.22
CA ALA A 532 -7.50 -5.80 4.17
C ALA A 532 -6.35 -6.58 3.52
N LYS A 533 -5.23 -6.69 4.24
CA LYS A 533 -4.09 -7.55 3.91
C LYS A 533 -3.54 -8.15 5.20
N ASN A 534 -4.03 -9.31 5.57
CA ASN A 534 -3.73 -9.89 6.87
C ASN A 534 -2.62 -10.93 6.76
N GLN A 535 -1.79 -11.00 7.79
CA GLN A 535 -0.75 -11.99 7.92
C GLN A 535 -0.99 -12.84 9.17
N ALA A 536 -0.52 -14.07 9.15
CA ALA A 536 -0.48 -14.92 10.32
C ALA A 536 0.85 -15.68 10.39
N CYS A 537 1.31 -15.94 11.62
CA CYS A 537 2.57 -16.61 11.87
C CYS A 537 2.40 -17.72 12.92
N SER A 538 3.12 -18.81 12.76
CA SER A 538 3.20 -19.88 13.75
C SER A 538 3.84 -19.38 15.05
N GLY A 539 3.53 -20.04 16.15
CA GLY A 539 4.14 -19.70 17.45
C GLY A 539 5.66 -19.96 17.55
N ALA A 540 6.26 -20.57 16.52
CA ALA A 540 7.70 -20.78 16.42
C ALA A 540 8.48 -19.48 16.18
N TRP A 541 7.83 -18.50 15.56
CA TRP A 541 8.39 -17.18 15.22
C TRP A 541 7.60 -16.07 15.89
N LEU A 542 8.28 -15.03 16.34
CA LEU A 542 7.69 -13.86 16.99
C LEU A 542 8.13 -12.58 16.29
N GLY A 543 7.31 -11.54 16.40
CA GLY A 543 7.62 -10.23 15.87
C GLY A 543 6.95 -9.95 14.53
N LEU A 544 5.95 -10.76 14.14
CA LEU A 544 5.12 -10.45 12.98
C LEU A 544 4.41 -9.10 13.20
N ARG A 545 4.54 -8.22 12.25
CA ARG A 545 3.88 -6.91 12.24
C ARG A 545 2.88 -6.84 11.08
N ALA A 546 1.87 -5.99 11.25
CA ALA A 546 0.92 -5.73 10.19
C ALA A 546 1.61 -5.07 8.99
N ASP A 547 1.26 -5.53 7.79
CA ASP A 547 1.58 -4.85 6.55
C ASP A 547 0.49 -3.80 6.29
N HIS A 548 0.86 -2.54 6.27
CA HIS A 548 -0.03 -1.44 5.93
C HIS A 548 0.36 -0.82 4.57
N GLY A 549 1.15 -1.55 3.79
CA GLY A 549 1.70 -1.05 2.55
C GLY A 549 0.72 -1.03 1.39
N ALA A 550 0.85 -0.01 0.58
CA ALA A 550 0.15 0.15 -0.67
C ALA A 550 0.80 -0.67 -1.79
N GLY A 551 0.04 -1.62 -2.31
CA GLY A 551 0.40 -2.33 -3.55
C GLY A 551 1.55 -3.32 -3.43
N LEU A 552 1.89 -3.90 -4.58
CA LEU A 552 2.80 -5.03 -4.78
C LEU A 552 4.22 -4.86 -4.21
N PHE A 553 4.68 -3.62 -4.02
CA PHE A 553 6.09 -3.35 -3.74
C PHE A 553 6.39 -2.91 -2.31
N PHE A 554 5.38 -2.62 -1.49
CA PHE A 554 5.58 -2.31 -0.07
C PHE A 554 5.76 -3.54 0.80
N THR A 555 4.98 -4.57 0.53
CA THR A 555 5.08 -5.90 1.14
C THR A 555 6.54 -6.39 1.26
N PRO A 556 7.37 -6.23 0.21
CA PRO A 556 8.75 -6.71 0.24
C PRO A 556 9.69 -5.96 1.18
N ALA A 557 9.58 -4.66 1.27
CA ALA A 557 10.41 -3.89 2.21
C ALA A 557 10.10 -4.24 3.65
N ILE A 558 8.80 -4.43 3.95
CA ILE A 558 8.29 -4.88 5.23
C ILE A 558 8.76 -6.29 5.55
N LEU A 559 8.72 -7.20 4.59
CA LEU A 559 9.19 -8.57 4.78
C LEU A 559 10.67 -8.62 5.18
N ARG A 560 11.51 -7.80 4.55
CA ARG A 560 12.94 -7.70 4.91
C ARG A 560 13.10 -7.25 6.37
N GLN A 561 12.43 -6.17 6.76
CA GLN A 561 12.48 -5.65 8.12
C GLN A 561 11.92 -6.65 9.14
N GLN A 562 10.85 -7.37 8.79
CA GLN A 562 10.30 -8.43 9.61
C GLN A 562 11.30 -9.55 9.84
N LEU A 563 11.94 -10.06 8.79
CA LEU A 563 12.92 -11.14 8.89
C LEU A 563 14.16 -10.75 9.71
N GLN A 564 14.53 -9.46 9.72
CA GLN A 564 15.58 -8.95 10.60
C GLN A 564 15.11 -8.78 12.06
N GLY A 565 13.86 -8.37 12.27
CA GLY A 565 13.27 -8.11 13.58
C GLY A 565 12.67 -9.34 14.27
N MET A 566 12.33 -10.40 13.52
CA MET A 566 11.73 -11.62 14.09
C MET A 566 12.70 -12.34 15.01
N THR A 567 12.15 -12.94 16.05
CA THR A 567 12.91 -13.72 17.02
C THR A 567 12.33 -15.12 17.15
N ASN A 568 13.18 -16.09 17.50
CA ASN A 568 12.71 -17.42 17.86
C ASN A 568 11.82 -17.33 19.12
N GLY A 569 10.76 -18.09 19.17
CA GLY A 569 9.78 -18.10 20.25
C GLY A 569 10.28 -18.64 21.62
N ARG A 570 11.54 -18.40 21.99
CA ARG A 570 12.13 -18.82 23.28
C ARG A 570 11.80 -17.88 24.41
#